data_17dc5a5eebf85d25193b321089b1418f
#
_entry.id   17dc5a5eebf85d25193b321089b1418f
#
_cell.length_a   1.000
_cell.length_b   1.000
_cell.length_c   1.000
_cell.angle_alpha   90.00
_cell.angle_beta   90.00
_cell.angle_gamma   90.00
#
_symmetry.space_group_name_H-M   'P 1'
#
loop_
_entity.id
_entity.type
_entity.pdbx_description
1 polymer ?
#
loop_
_entity_poly.entity_id
_entity_poly.type
_entity_poly.pdbx_seq_one_letter_code
_entity_poly.pdbx_strand_id
1 'polypeptide(L)'
;MNDYKTIRNIAEIEEYIGSAGVVSFDFETSPTEKYRSDGKAALDAHKADITGVSLSVKAGTGRYIPLRHRVGKNASIPSVMAFLRQRVFQNPKTVKIAHNMAFEAMFLYKDGIVLQEPVYDTIVASQLTLKNDFEYRDLGDSGLKTLVPYL
;
A
#
# COMPACT_ATOMS: atom_id res chain seq x y z
N MET A 1 3.65 -10.40 20.29
CA MET A 1 2.48 -11.03 19.63
C MET A 1 2.06 -10.11 18.50
N ASN A 2 1.95 -10.63 17.27
CA ASN A 2 1.55 -9.82 16.11
C ASN A 2 0.05 -9.53 16.18
N ASP A 3 -0.35 -8.28 15.87
CA ASP A 3 -1.75 -7.82 15.84
C ASP A 3 -2.17 -7.48 14.40
N TYR A 4 -2.60 -8.49 13.64
CA TYR A 4 -3.10 -8.35 12.28
C TYR A 4 -4.60 -8.63 12.24
N LYS A 5 -5.38 -7.68 11.70
CA LYS A 5 -6.85 -7.78 11.62
C LYS A 5 -7.39 -7.30 10.29
N THR A 6 -8.50 -7.89 9.87
CA THR A 6 -9.32 -7.35 8.77
C THR A 6 -10.38 -6.43 9.37
N ILE A 7 -10.44 -5.20 8.90
CA ILE A 7 -11.39 -4.16 9.31
C ILE A 7 -12.20 -3.67 8.11
N ARG A 8 -13.39 -3.10 8.33
CA ARG A 8 -14.30 -2.76 7.23
C ARG A 8 -15.05 -1.44 7.42
N ASN A 9 -15.05 -0.87 8.60
CA ASN A 9 -15.73 0.38 8.87
C ASN A 9 -14.75 1.52 9.19
N ILE A 10 -15.18 2.74 8.95
CA ILE A 10 -14.34 3.92 9.10
C ILE A 10 -13.90 4.13 10.56
N ALA A 11 -14.75 3.81 11.53
CA ALA A 11 -14.41 3.98 12.94
C ALA A 11 -13.23 3.09 13.36
N GLU A 12 -13.19 1.83 12.88
CA GLU A 12 -12.03 0.93 13.11
C GLU A 12 -10.75 1.43 12.44
N ILE A 13 -10.88 2.00 11.23
CA ILE A 13 -9.73 2.55 10.50
C ILE A 13 -9.21 3.81 11.23
N GLU A 14 -10.11 4.68 11.65
CA GLU A 14 -9.80 5.90 12.39
C GLU A 14 -9.15 5.59 13.74
N GLU A 15 -9.71 4.66 14.48
CA GLU A 15 -9.14 4.19 15.75
C GLU A 15 -7.72 3.63 15.55
N TYR A 16 -7.52 2.83 14.51
CA TYR A 16 -6.21 2.23 14.23
C TYR A 16 -5.16 3.26 13.81
N ILE A 17 -5.51 4.18 12.92
CA ILE A 17 -4.59 5.24 12.48
C ILE A 17 -4.35 6.24 13.62
N GLY A 18 -5.39 6.59 14.37
CA GLY A 18 -5.30 7.52 15.51
C GLY A 18 -4.57 8.80 15.16
N SER A 19 -3.53 9.11 15.95
CA SER A 19 -2.64 10.26 15.74
C SER A 19 -1.31 9.90 15.09
N ALA A 20 -1.22 8.73 14.42
CA ALA A 20 0.03 8.28 13.81
C ALA A 20 0.55 9.28 12.78
N GLY A 21 1.80 9.72 12.97
CA GLY A 21 2.51 10.58 12.03
C GLY A 21 3.17 9.81 10.87
N VAL A 22 3.16 8.47 10.94
CA VAL A 22 3.74 7.59 9.92
C VAL A 22 2.75 6.46 9.63
N VAL A 23 2.45 6.24 8.36
CA VAL A 23 1.57 5.16 7.89
C VAL A 23 2.25 4.44 6.74
N SER A 24 2.51 3.15 6.92
CA SER A 24 2.88 2.26 5.81
C SER A 24 1.62 1.70 5.17
N PHE A 25 1.61 1.61 3.83
CA PHE A 25 0.46 1.07 3.10
C PHE A 25 0.91 0.30 1.86
N ASP A 26 0.02 -0.57 1.40
CA ASP A 26 0.20 -1.40 0.21
C ASP A 26 -1.17 -1.73 -0.39
N PHE A 27 -1.27 -1.74 -1.73
CA PHE A 27 -2.50 -2.04 -2.43
C PHE A 27 -2.49 -3.46 -2.99
N GLU A 28 -3.56 -4.19 -2.73
CA GLU A 28 -3.90 -5.37 -3.51
C GLU A 28 -4.72 -4.93 -4.73
N THR A 29 -4.34 -5.45 -5.90
CA THR A 29 -4.96 -5.09 -7.16
C THR A 29 -5.44 -6.32 -7.94
N SER A 30 -6.45 -6.14 -8.77
CA SER A 30 -6.94 -7.22 -9.64
C SER A 30 -7.39 -6.66 -10.97
N PRO A 31 -7.13 -7.38 -12.10
CA PRO A 31 -7.61 -6.98 -13.41
C PRO A 31 -9.12 -6.80 -13.43
N THR A 32 -9.58 -5.77 -14.12
CA THR A 32 -11.00 -5.64 -14.45
C THR A 32 -11.42 -6.79 -15.39
N GLU A 33 -12.72 -7.03 -15.51
CA GLU A 33 -13.27 -8.14 -16.31
C GLU A 33 -12.66 -8.18 -17.72
N LYS A 34 -12.56 -7.02 -18.36
CA LYS A 34 -12.03 -6.85 -19.71
C LYS A 34 -10.60 -7.36 -19.90
N TYR A 35 -9.78 -7.31 -18.84
CA TYR A 35 -8.35 -7.60 -18.92
C TYR A 35 -7.91 -8.84 -18.14
N ARG A 36 -8.85 -9.72 -17.76
CA ARG A 36 -8.56 -10.94 -16.97
C ARG A 36 -7.58 -11.91 -17.62
N SER A 37 -7.54 -11.94 -18.93
CA SER A 37 -6.60 -12.80 -19.68
C SER A 37 -5.20 -12.22 -19.81
N ASP A 38 -4.99 -10.96 -19.47
CA ASP A 38 -3.69 -10.31 -19.49
C ASP A 38 -2.97 -10.56 -18.16
N GLY A 39 -1.94 -11.41 -18.17
CA GLY A 39 -1.21 -11.81 -16.95
C GLY A 39 -0.48 -10.67 -16.23
N LYS A 40 -0.32 -9.51 -16.87
CA LYS A 40 0.31 -8.31 -16.28
C LYS A 40 -0.70 -7.20 -15.96
N ALA A 41 -1.97 -7.40 -16.28
CA ALA A 41 -2.99 -6.36 -16.10
C ALA A 41 -3.13 -5.87 -14.66
N ALA A 42 -2.88 -6.73 -13.66
CA ALA A 42 -2.90 -6.34 -12.25
C ALA A 42 -1.88 -5.25 -11.89
N LEU A 43 -0.82 -5.09 -12.69
CA LEU A 43 0.23 -4.09 -12.50
C LEU A 43 -0.03 -2.79 -13.26
N ASP A 44 -1.11 -2.71 -14.01
CA ASP A 44 -1.47 -1.56 -14.86
C ASP A 44 -2.74 -0.90 -14.31
N ALA A 45 -2.60 0.32 -13.78
CA ALA A 45 -3.72 1.07 -13.21
C ALA A 45 -4.86 1.33 -14.20
N HIS A 46 -4.61 1.32 -15.52
CA HIS A 46 -5.68 1.44 -16.53
C HIS A 46 -6.45 0.15 -16.76
N LYS A 47 -5.92 -0.99 -16.32
CA LYS A 47 -6.47 -2.32 -16.54
C LYS A 47 -6.98 -3.00 -15.28
N ALA A 48 -6.59 -2.50 -14.11
CA ALA A 48 -6.90 -3.10 -12.82
C ALA A 48 -7.52 -2.10 -11.84
N ASP A 49 -8.16 -2.63 -10.82
CA ASP A 49 -8.71 -1.87 -9.69
C ASP A 49 -8.05 -2.29 -8.38
N ILE A 50 -7.99 -1.36 -7.42
CA ILE A 50 -7.61 -1.66 -6.04
C ILE A 50 -8.68 -2.56 -5.44
N THR A 51 -8.29 -3.74 -4.96
CA THR A 51 -9.18 -4.73 -4.34
C THR A 51 -9.08 -4.75 -2.83
N GLY A 52 -8.01 -4.20 -2.28
CA GLY A 52 -7.80 -4.08 -0.85
C GLY A 52 -6.67 -3.11 -0.52
N VAL A 53 -6.64 -2.69 0.73
CA VAL A 53 -5.60 -1.81 1.27
C VAL A 53 -5.06 -2.44 2.55
N SER A 54 -3.76 -2.63 2.62
CA SER A 54 -3.04 -2.95 3.85
C SER A 54 -2.50 -1.67 4.47
N LEU A 55 -2.62 -1.54 5.78
CA LEU A 55 -2.11 -0.40 6.56
C LEU A 55 -1.30 -0.89 7.75
N SER A 56 -0.21 -0.21 8.07
CA SER A 56 0.52 -0.37 9.32
C SER A 56 0.97 0.98 9.87
N VAL A 57 0.79 1.17 11.18
CA VAL A 57 1.23 2.37 11.91
C VAL A 57 2.29 2.05 12.97
N LYS A 58 2.57 0.76 13.17
CA LYS A 58 3.52 0.28 14.16
C LYS A 58 4.02 -1.12 13.79
N ALA A 59 5.28 -1.40 14.01
CA ALA A 59 5.87 -2.72 13.82
C ALA A 59 5.07 -3.82 14.55
N GLY A 60 4.88 -4.96 13.89
CA GLY A 60 4.11 -6.09 14.41
C GLY A 60 2.58 -5.90 14.38
N THR A 61 2.08 -4.80 13.82
CA THR A 61 0.64 -4.56 13.65
C THR A 61 0.29 -4.31 12.20
N GLY A 62 -0.95 -4.62 11.82
CA GLY A 62 -1.47 -4.36 10.49
C GLY A 62 -2.98 -4.46 10.41
N ARG A 63 -3.55 -3.73 9.48
CA ARG A 63 -4.98 -3.79 9.15
C ARG A 63 -5.16 -3.98 7.67
N TYR A 64 -6.00 -4.93 7.32
CA TYR A 64 -6.42 -5.14 5.94
C TYR A 64 -7.85 -4.67 5.74
N ILE A 65 -8.08 -3.91 4.68
CA ILE A 65 -9.38 -3.34 4.32
C ILE A 65 -9.79 -3.92 2.97
N PRO A 66 -10.68 -4.92 2.91
CA PRO A 66 -11.17 -5.48 1.64
C PRO A 66 -12.12 -4.50 0.97
N LEU A 67 -11.90 -4.23 -0.33
CA LEU A 67 -12.68 -3.26 -1.11
C LEU A 67 -13.47 -3.92 -2.25
N ARG A 68 -12.88 -4.87 -3.00
CA ARG A 68 -13.49 -5.51 -4.17
C ARG A 68 -13.28 -7.02 -4.18
N HIS A 69 -13.34 -7.66 -3.03
CA HIS A 69 -13.29 -9.12 -2.97
C HIS A 69 -14.59 -9.74 -3.48
N ARG A 70 -14.46 -10.85 -4.21
CA ARG A 70 -15.62 -11.60 -4.73
C ARG A 70 -16.37 -12.37 -3.66
N VAL A 71 -15.67 -12.76 -2.60
CA VAL A 71 -16.19 -13.55 -1.50
C VAL A 71 -15.99 -12.78 -0.20
N GLY A 72 -16.99 -12.83 0.67
CA GLY A 72 -16.98 -12.12 1.93
C GLY A 72 -17.54 -10.69 1.84
N LYS A 73 -17.43 -9.95 2.96
CA LYS A 73 -17.91 -8.57 3.04
C LYS A 73 -16.78 -7.60 2.71
N ASN A 74 -17.07 -6.62 1.87
CA ASN A 74 -16.19 -5.50 1.55
C ASN A 74 -16.55 -4.26 2.38
N ALA A 75 -15.56 -3.38 2.56
CA ALA A 75 -15.79 -2.04 3.05
C ALA A 75 -16.38 -1.14 1.94
N SER A 76 -16.97 -0.02 2.32
CA SER A 76 -17.45 1.00 1.37
C SER A 76 -16.28 1.71 0.70
N ILE A 77 -16.07 1.46 -0.58
CA ILE A 77 -14.96 2.05 -1.34
C ILE A 77 -14.97 3.59 -1.26
N PRO A 78 -16.10 4.29 -1.56
CA PRO A 78 -16.10 5.75 -1.50
C PRO A 78 -15.74 6.28 -0.12
N SER A 79 -16.27 5.66 0.94
CA SER A 79 -16.01 6.10 2.31
C SER A 79 -14.55 5.87 2.72
N VAL A 80 -14.00 4.68 2.42
CA VAL A 80 -12.60 4.34 2.75
C VAL A 80 -11.63 5.23 1.99
N MET A 81 -11.82 5.37 0.66
CA MET A 81 -10.92 6.17 -0.16
C MET A 81 -10.99 7.66 0.20
N ALA A 82 -12.16 8.20 0.49
CA ALA A 82 -12.31 9.58 0.97
C ALA A 82 -11.60 9.80 2.32
N PHE A 83 -11.76 8.88 3.26
CA PHE A 83 -11.11 8.93 4.56
C PHE A 83 -9.58 8.84 4.42
N LEU A 84 -9.06 7.83 3.71
CA LEU A 84 -7.62 7.65 3.52
C LEU A 84 -7.00 8.79 2.71
N ARG A 85 -7.71 9.34 1.73
CA ARG A 85 -7.29 10.55 1.01
C ARG A 85 -6.98 11.68 1.97
N GLN A 86 -7.91 11.99 2.88
CA GLN A 86 -7.79 13.11 3.80
C GLN A 86 -6.79 12.84 4.93
N ARG A 87 -6.83 11.63 5.51
CA ARG A 87 -6.05 11.28 6.71
C ARG A 87 -4.64 10.83 6.42
N VAL A 88 -4.41 10.23 5.25
CA VAL A 88 -3.12 9.64 4.87
C VAL A 88 -2.58 10.28 3.60
N PHE A 89 -3.18 9.99 2.44
CA PHE A 89 -2.54 10.24 1.14
C PHE A 89 -2.27 11.72 0.85
N GLN A 90 -3.17 12.61 1.25
CA GLN A 90 -3.03 14.06 1.05
C GLN A 90 -2.75 14.83 2.35
N ASN A 91 -2.47 14.15 3.45
CA ASN A 91 -2.13 14.79 4.71
C ASN A 91 -0.62 15.12 4.75
N PRO A 92 -0.22 16.41 4.76
CA PRO A 92 1.18 16.81 4.80
C PRO A 92 1.86 16.51 6.15
N LYS A 93 1.08 16.17 7.18
CA LYS A 93 1.62 15.82 8.52
C LYS A 93 1.87 14.33 8.67
N THR A 94 1.47 13.50 7.69
CA THR A 94 1.64 12.05 7.74
C THR A 94 2.72 11.64 6.74
N VAL A 95 3.75 10.96 7.21
CA VAL A 95 4.73 10.29 6.34
C VAL A 95 4.09 9.02 5.77
N LYS A 96 4.04 8.90 4.46
CA LYS A 96 3.53 7.73 3.74
C LYS A 96 4.70 6.84 3.36
N ILE A 97 4.64 5.58 3.75
CA ILE A 97 5.67 4.58 3.43
C ILE A 97 5.05 3.51 2.54
N ALA A 98 5.70 3.19 1.42
CA ALA A 98 5.36 2.03 0.60
C ALA A 98 6.63 1.40 0.01
N HIS A 99 6.49 0.19 -0.53
CA HIS A 99 7.54 -0.47 -1.30
C HIS A 99 7.20 -0.38 -2.78
N ASN A 100 7.96 0.40 -3.56
CA ASN A 100 7.63 0.84 -4.92
C ASN A 100 6.46 1.83 -4.95
N MET A 101 6.62 2.94 -4.25
CA MET A 101 5.62 4.02 -4.12
C MET A 101 5.03 4.48 -5.46
N ALA A 102 5.78 4.36 -6.54
CA ALA A 102 5.30 4.71 -7.88
C ALA A 102 4.08 3.85 -8.31
N PHE A 103 4.05 2.59 -7.91
CA PHE A 103 2.93 1.69 -8.18
C PHE A 103 1.65 2.19 -7.46
N GLU A 104 1.73 2.46 -6.16
CA GLU A 104 0.61 2.97 -5.37
C GLU A 104 0.14 4.33 -5.90
N ALA A 105 1.07 5.21 -6.25
CA ALA A 105 0.77 6.54 -6.78
C ALA A 105 0.00 6.49 -8.10
N MET A 106 0.31 5.54 -9.00
CA MET A 106 -0.44 5.36 -10.25
C MET A 106 -1.90 4.97 -10.02
N PHE A 107 -2.18 4.07 -9.08
CA PHE A 107 -3.53 3.68 -8.74
C PHE A 107 -4.30 4.80 -8.04
N LEU A 108 -3.65 5.53 -7.13
CA LEU A 108 -4.26 6.71 -6.50
C LEU A 108 -4.60 7.79 -7.54
N TYR A 109 -3.68 8.05 -8.47
CA TYR A 109 -3.87 9.05 -9.53
C TYR A 109 -5.05 8.71 -10.45
N LYS A 110 -5.23 7.43 -10.81
CA LYS A 110 -6.41 6.94 -11.53
C LYS A 110 -7.71 7.33 -10.81
N ASP A 111 -7.72 7.24 -9.48
CA ASP A 111 -8.89 7.57 -8.64
C ASP A 111 -8.97 9.08 -8.29
N GLY A 112 -8.18 9.93 -8.97
CA GLY A 112 -8.16 11.37 -8.77
C GLY A 112 -7.52 11.80 -7.45
N ILE A 113 -6.65 10.97 -6.87
CA ILE A 113 -5.92 11.25 -5.63
C ILE A 113 -4.45 11.48 -5.97
N VAL A 114 -4.00 12.71 -5.82
CA VAL A 114 -2.57 13.04 -5.94
C VAL A 114 -1.92 12.82 -4.58
N LEU A 115 -0.98 11.88 -4.53
CA LEU A 115 -0.21 11.61 -3.33
C LEU A 115 0.65 12.84 -2.97
N GLN A 116 0.58 13.29 -1.73
CA GLN A 116 1.34 14.44 -1.25
C GLN A 116 2.51 14.03 -0.36
N GLU A 117 3.59 14.78 -0.43
CA GLU A 117 4.72 14.67 0.50
C GLU A 117 4.27 14.87 1.97
N PRO A 118 5.01 14.30 2.95
CA PRO A 118 6.22 13.51 2.80
C PRO A 118 5.92 12.04 2.44
N VAL A 119 6.73 11.47 1.54
CA VAL A 119 6.68 10.06 1.15
C VAL A 119 8.04 9.39 1.35
N TYR A 120 8.02 8.09 1.64
CA TYR A 120 9.23 7.28 1.80
C TYR A 120 9.06 5.96 1.05
N ASP A 121 9.90 5.74 0.04
CA ASP A 121 9.89 4.52 -0.75
C ASP A 121 11.01 3.59 -0.28
N THR A 122 10.64 2.43 0.24
CA THR A 122 11.60 1.46 0.77
C THR A 122 12.43 0.78 -0.32
N ILE A 123 11.95 0.70 -1.58
CA ILE A 123 12.76 0.19 -2.68
C ILE A 123 13.88 1.17 -3.04
N VAL A 124 13.59 2.47 -3.06
CA VAL A 124 14.59 3.51 -3.30
C VAL A 124 15.59 3.56 -2.15
N ALA A 125 15.11 3.50 -0.91
CA ALA A 125 15.97 3.46 0.26
C ALA A 125 16.93 2.27 0.24
N SER A 126 16.44 1.07 -0.10
CA SER A 126 17.28 -0.12 -0.22
C SER A 126 18.34 0.02 -1.30
N GLN A 127 17.99 0.58 -2.46
CA GLN A 127 18.94 0.82 -3.54
C GLN A 127 20.04 1.81 -3.16
N LEU A 128 19.72 2.82 -2.35
CA LEU A 128 20.69 3.81 -1.89
C LEU A 128 21.60 3.28 -0.78
N THR A 129 21.10 2.44 0.11
CA THR A 129 21.82 1.97 1.29
C THR A 129 22.55 0.65 1.04
N LEU A 130 21.93 -0.29 0.33
CA LEU A 130 22.43 -1.65 0.16
C LEU A 130 23.18 -1.88 -1.16
N LYS A 131 23.10 -0.94 -2.11
CA LYS A 131 23.72 -1.08 -3.44
C LYS A 131 25.22 -1.37 -3.42
N ASN A 132 25.93 -0.94 -2.38
CA ASN A 132 27.36 -1.15 -2.22
C ASN A 132 27.70 -2.40 -1.38
N ASP A 133 26.70 -3.10 -0.85
CA ASP A 133 26.88 -4.36 -0.14
C ASP A 133 27.08 -5.50 -1.14
N PHE A 134 28.16 -6.26 -1.01
CA PHE A 134 28.50 -7.34 -1.92
C PHE A 134 27.44 -8.46 -1.92
N GLU A 135 26.91 -8.82 -0.75
CA GLU A 135 25.86 -9.84 -0.61
C GLU A 135 24.55 -9.40 -1.28
N TYR A 136 24.21 -8.11 -1.17
CA TYR A 136 23.02 -7.55 -1.80
C TYR A 136 23.12 -7.45 -3.34
N ARG A 137 24.32 -7.16 -3.87
CA ARG A 137 24.53 -7.06 -5.34
C ARG A 137 24.29 -8.38 -6.07
N ASP A 138 24.53 -9.50 -5.39
CA ASP A 138 24.34 -10.83 -5.97
C ASP A 138 22.88 -11.30 -5.95
N LEU A 139 22.00 -10.62 -5.18
CA LEU A 139 20.57 -10.94 -5.13
C LEU A 139 19.81 -10.56 -6.41
N GLY A 140 20.28 -9.57 -7.17
CA GLY A 140 19.72 -9.16 -8.46
C GLY A 140 18.27 -8.63 -8.41
N ASP A 141 17.65 -8.61 -7.23
CA ASP A 141 16.25 -8.26 -7.01
C ASP A 141 16.10 -7.41 -5.74
N SER A 142 15.44 -6.27 -5.86
CA SER A 142 15.09 -5.38 -4.74
C SER A 142 13.65 -5.57 -4.23
N GLY A 143 13.03 -6.69 -4.57
CA GLY A 143 11.70 -7.04 -4.08
C GLY A 143 11.66 -7.18 -2.55
N LEU A 144 10.53 -6.80 -1.92
CA LEU A 144 10.40 -6.79 -0.47
C LEU A 144 10.73 -8.14 0.18
N LYS A 145 10.30 -9.25 -0.44
CA LYS A 145 10.60 -10.60 0.05
C LYS A 145 12.08 -10.93 0.08
N THR A 146 12.84 -10.37 -0.87
CA THR A 146 14.29 -10.53 -0.97
C THR A 146 15.01 -9.68 0.07
N LEU A 147 14.46 -8.49 0.39
CA LEU A 147 15.07 -7.53 1.33
C LEU A 147 14.83 -7.86 2.80
N VAL A 148 13.68 -8.47 3.14
CA VAL A 148 13.29 -8.74 4.53
C VAL A 148 14.36 -9.44 5.37
N PRO A 149 15.14 -10.42 4.87
CA PRO A 149 16.21 -11.03 5.66
C PRO A 149 17.36 -10.09 6.05
N TYR A 150 17.47 -8.93 5.39
CA TYR A 150 18.56 -7.95 5.58
C TYR A 150 18.10 -6.68 6.32
N LEU A 151 16.81 -6.58 6.65
CA LEU A 151 16.19 -5.47 7.40
C LEU A 151 15.86 -5.85 8.84
#